data_038e835bcd7cdaab4af37b796d06f078
#
_entry.id   038e835bcd7cdaab4af37b796d06f078
#
_cell.length_a   1.000
_cell.length_b   1.000
_cell.length_c   1.000
_cell.angle_alpha   90.00
_cell.angle_beta   90.00
_cell.angle_gamma   90.00
#
_symmetry.space_group_name_H-M   'P 1'
#
loop_
_entity.id
_entity.type
_entity.pdbx_description
1 polymer ?
#
loop_
_entity_poly.entity_id
_entity_poly.type
_entity_poly.pdbx_seq_one_letter_code
_entity_poly.pdbx_strand_id
1 'polypeptide(L)'
;LPDSEEELKLHMQLNYKQAVEIAEEQAINVLLEGNRYELTKKRFYYDLATIGIAAIKNNFDTSSGVTVDYVDPANLVYSYTEDPYFEDLYYVGEVKTIPINELIKQFPKLSIEDLTDVNNQGYKRSGYYNKSIQGGGEVDKNQVQVLYFNYKTYAKEVYKVKDTATGASKIIVKDDSFNPEQDAMLEARFGKLERQIEVLYEGALVLGTDKLLKWELAKNMMRPKSDFTKVKMNYSIVAPRMYKGKIESLVSRITGFADMIQLTHLKLQQVLSRMVPDGIYLDADGLAEIDLGNGTNYNPQEALNMFFQTGSVIGRSMTGDGDMNPGKIPIQEIQSGNGSGKMQSLIQTYNYYLQMIRDVTGLNEAKDGSTPDSNALVGVQKLAAANSNTATRHILQAGLFLTAELCESLSLRISDILEYSPTKDAFIQQIGKHNVATLSEMAELHLYDFGIFIELEPDEEEKQLLENNIQAAIAQGLID
;
A
#
# COMPACT_ATOMS: atom_id res chain seq x y z
N LEU A 1 -1.35 15.47 39.41
CA LEU A 1 -1.93 16.83 39.44
C LEU A 1 -0.76 17.79 39.53
N PRO A 2 -0.71 18.84 38.73
CA PRO A 2 0.36 19.83 38.76
C PRO A 2 0.43 20.55 40.09
N ASP A 3 1.63 20.70 40.65
CA ASP A 3 1.85 21.31 41.98
C ASP A 3 2.14 22.79 41.88
N SER A 4 2.43 23.32 40.69
CA SER A 4 2.70 24.76 40.46
C SER A 4 1.81 25.36 39.36
N GLU A 5 1.68 26.70 39.34
CA GLU A 5 0.89 27.41 38.31
C GLU A 5 1.51 27.27 36.91
N GLU A 6 2.83 27.12 36.83
CA GLU A 6 3.55 26.92 35.57
C GLU A 6 3.37 25.49 35.03
N GLU A 7 3.44 24.49 35.90
CA GLU A 7 3.11 23.11 35.58
C GLU A 7 1.64 22.96 35.18
N LEU A 8 0.72 23.71 35.84
CA LEU A 8 -0.68 23.73 35.46
C LEU A 8 -0.86 24.29 34.04
N LYS A 9 -0.16 25.36 33.68
CA LYS A 9 -0.19 25.93 32.34
C LYS A 9 0.37 24.95 31.32
N LEU A 10 1.46 24.27 31.63
CA LEU A 10 2.07 23.27 30.78
C LEU A 10 1.14 22.08 30.62
N HIS A 11 0.55 21.59 31.70
CA HIS A 11 -0.43 20.50 31.66
C HIS A 11 -1.66 20.86 30.83
N MET A 12 -2.16 22.09 30.96
CA MET A 12 -3.28 22.60 30.16
C MET A 12 -2.94 22.71 28.64
N GLN A 13 -1.70 22.94 28.30
CA GLN A 13 -1.25 23.03 26.90
C GLN A 13 -0.94 21.69 26.29
N LEU A 14 -0.39 20.73 27.03
CA LEU A 14 0.13 19.48 26.50
C LEU A 14 -0.79 18.28 26.76
N ASN A 15 -1.41 18.22 27.93
CA ASN A 15 -2.08 16.99 28.39
C ASN A 15 -3.58 17.16 28.61
N TYR A 16 -4.07 18.41 28.67
CA TYR A 16 -5.48 18.62 28.92
C TYR A 16 -6.29 18.40 27.66
N LYS A 17 -7.17 17.40 27.73
CA LYS A 17 -8.20 17.17 26.70
C LYS A 17 -9.57 17.49 27.31
N GLN A 18 -10.41 18.16 26.55
CA GLN A 18 -11.80 18.38 26.96
C GLN A 18 -12.55 17.04 26.97
N ALA A 19 -13.57 16.91 27.81
CA ALA A 19 -14.36 15.68 27.89
C ALA A 19 -15.00 15.32 26.53
N VAL A 20 -15.35 16.34 25.74
CA VAL A 20 -15.88 16.18 24.36
C VAL A 20 -14.83 15.60 23.41
N GLU A 21 -13.57 16.03 23.51
CA GLU A 21 -12.47 15.50 22.68
C GLU A 21 -12.19 14.02 23.02
N ILE A 22 -12.20 13.68 24.32
CA ILE A 22 -12.06 12.30 24.78
C ILE A 22 -13.22 11.43 24.26
N ALA A 23 -14.45 11.96 24.29
CA ALA A 23 -15.61 11.27 23.78
C ALA A 23 -15.52 11.01 22.27
N GLU A 24 -15.06 11.97 21.48
CA GLU A 24 -14.86 11.81 20.04
C GLU A 24 -13.74 10.82 19.72
N GLU A 25 -12.62 10.89 20.43
CA GLU A 25 -11.52 9.91 20.29
C GLU A 25 -11.98 8.49 20.56
N GLN A 26 -12.76 8.28 21.62
CA GLN A 26 -13.35 6.97 21.94
C GLN A 26 -14.33 6.52 20.85
N ALA A 27 -15.16 7.41 20.33
CA ALA A 27 -16.09 7.11 19.28
C ALA A 27 -15.39 6.65 18.00
N ILE A 28 -14.34 7.36 17.58
CA ILE A 28 -13.52 7.00 16.43
C ILE A 28 -12.84 5.64 16.66
N ASN A 29 -12.24 5.41 17.84
CA ASN A 29 -11.58 4.14 18.15
C ASN A 29 -12.55 2.96 18.10
N VAL A 30 -13.76 3.09 18.64
CA VAL A 30 -14.80 2.04 18.57
C VAL A 30 -15.19 1.74 17.11
N LEU A 31 -15.29 2.74 16.25
CA LEU A 31 -15.56 2.54 14.83
C LEU A 31 -14.40 1.85 14.12
N LEU A 32 -13.15 2.23 14.40
CA LEU A 32 -11.96 1.61 13.82
C LEU A 32 -11.83 0.14 14.25
N GLU A 33 -12.03 -0.17 15.53
CA GLU A 33 -12.02 -1.53 16.05
C GLU A 33 -13.15 -2.38 15.46
N GLY A 34 -14.37 -1.86 15.45
CA GLY A 34 -15.53 -2.53 14.88
C GLY A 34 -15.37 -2.89 13.40
N ASN A 35 -14.71 -2.05 12.64
CA ASN A 35 -14.37 -2.27 11.23
C ASN A 35 -13.06 -3.02 11.00
N ARG A 36 -12.37 -3.47 12.05
CA ARG A 36 -11.07 -4.17 11.96
C ARG A 36 -10.04 -3.39 11.15
N TYR A 37 -9.96 -2.09 11.38
CA TYR A 37 -9.13 -1.17 10.62
C TYR A 37 -7.65 -1.59 10.55
N GLU A 38 -7.11 -2.24 11.57
CA GLU A 38 -5.73 -2.74 11.57
C GLU A 38 -5.43 -3.71 10.42
N LEU A 39 -6.43 -4.50 9.97
CA LEU A 39 -6.26 -5.37 8.80
C LEU A 39 -6.24 -4.55 7.50
N THR A 40 -7.09 -3.55 7.41
CA THR A 40 -7.11 -2.60 6.28
C THR A 40 -5.80 -1.82 6.21
N LYS A 41 -5.29 -1.35 7.36
CA LYS A 41 -4.01 -0.65 7.50
C LYS A 41 -2.82 -1.47 6.98
N LYS A 42 -2.74 -2.74 7.33
CA LYS A 42 -1.70 -3.63 6.81
C LYS A 42 -1.77 -3.78 5.28
N ARG A 43 -2.97 -3.85 4.71
CA ARG A 43 -3.17 -3.97 3.27
C ARG A 43 -2.75 -2.71 2.53
N PHE A 44 -3.20 -1.54 2.96
CA PHE A 44 -2.86 -0.31 2.26
C PHE A 44 -1.38 0.06 2.37
N TYR A 45 -0.68 -0.28 3.46
CA TYR A 45 0.78 -0.12 3.51
C TYR A 45 1.49 -1.03 2.52
N TYR A 46 0.99 -2.26 2.35
CA TYR A 46 1.49 -3.16 1.32
C TYR A 46 1.30 -2.58 -0.09
N ASP A 47 0.14 -2.01 -0.37
CA ASP A 47 -0.15 -1.39 -1.66
C ASP A 47 0.69 -0.13 -1.91
N LEU A 48 0.88 0.71 -0.90
CA LEU A 48 1.79 1.87 -0.99
C LEU A 48 3.22 1.46 -1.34
N ALA A 49 3.71 0.37 -0.78
CA ALA A 49 5.04 -0.14 -1.08
C ALA A 49 5.13 -0.79 -2.47
N THR A 50 4.13 -1.60 -2.85
CA THR A 50 4.17 -2.42 -4.07
C THR A 50 3.65 -1.70 -5.30
N ILE A 51 2.54 -0.99 -5.19
CA ILE A 51 1.85 -0.33 -6.30
C ILE A 51 2.11 1.19 -6.27
N GLY A 52 2.27 1.77 -5.08
CA GLY A 52 2.52 3.20 -4.88
C GLY A 52 1.27 4.04 -4.68
N ILE A 53 0.10 3.43 -4.62
CA ILE A 53 -1.19 4.07 -4.35
C ILE A 53 -1.98 3.23 -3.36
N ALA A 54 -2.69 3.88 -2.47
CA ALA A 54 -3.62 3.21 -1.56
C ALA A 54 -4.95 3.96 -1.50
N ALA A 55 -6.02 3.22 -1.28
CA ALA A 55 -7.36 3.78 -1.18
C ALA A 55 -8.17 3.07 -0.08
N ILE A 56 -8.95 3.86 0.64
CA ILE A 56 -9.90 3.41 1.64
C ILE A 56 -11.25 4.05 1.33
N LYS A 57 -12.33 3.32 1.55
CA LYS A 57 -13.69 3.82 1.41
C LYS A 57 -14.36 3.83 2.76
N ASN A 58 -15.01 4.93 3.10
CA ASN A 58 -15.95 5.02 4.19
C ASN A 58 -17.38 5.14 3.64
N ASN A 59 -18.32 4.45 4.26
CA ASN A 59 -19.72 4.52 3.86
C ASN A 59 -20.61 4.53 5.11
N PHE A 60 -21.76 5.14 4.99
CA PHE A 60 -22.78 5.13 6.03
C PHE A 60 -24.07 4.52 5.49
N ASP A 61 -24.58 3.53 6.19
CA ASP A 61 -25.88 2.94 5.95
C ASP A 61 -26.69 2.97 7.26
N THR A 62 -27.96 3.30 7.15
CA THR A 62 -28.86 3.34 8.30
C THR A 62 -29.03 2.00 9.01
N SER A 63 -28.75 0.89 8.32
CA SER A 63 -28.89 -0.47 8.86
C SER A 63 -27.59 -1.00 9.49
N SER A 64 -26.44 -0.74 8.86
CA SER A 64 -25.14 -1.26 9.27
C SER A 64 -24.24 -0.23 9.98
N GLY A 65 -24.65 1.03 9.98
CA GLY A 65 -23.86 2.12 10.54
C GLY A 65 -22.71 2.54 9.62
N VAL A 66 -21.60 2.95 10.22
CA VAL A 66 -20.41 3.36 9.46
C VAL A 66 -19.55 2.15 9.15
N THR A 67 -19.23 1.96 7.87
CA THR A 67 -18.33 0.92 7.39
C THR A 67 -17.07 1.55 6.82
N VAL A 68 -15.92 0.90 7.09
CA VAL A 68 -14.63 1.25 6.54
C VAL A 68 -14.12 0.06 5.75
N ASP A 69 -14.08 0.21 4.43
CA ASP A 69 -13.73 -0.85 3.51
C ASP A 69 -12.38 -0.58 2.85
N TYR A 70 -11.59 -1.63 2.67
CA TYR A 70 -10.42 -1.61 1.83
C TYR A 70 -10.82 -1.54 0.36
N VAL A 71 -10.16 -0.69 -0.42
CA VAL A 71 -10.34 -0.60 -1.87
C VAL A 71 -9.08 -1.08 -2.56
N ASP A 72 -9.23 -2.11 -3.41
CA ASP A 72 -8.13 -2.64 -4.20
C ASP A 72 -7.75 -1.62 -5.29
N PRO A 73 -6.50 -1.11 -5.30
CA PRO A 73 -6.06 -0.15 -6.31
C PRO A 73 -6.19 -0.63 -7.75
N ALA A 74 -6.14 -1.96 -7.98
CA ALA A 74 -6.34 -2.53 -9.30
C ALA A 74 -7.76 -2.35 -9.85
N ASN A 75 -8.73 -2.14 -8.98
CA ASN A 75 -10.14 -1.96 -9.32
C ASN A 75 -10.59 -0.48 -9.16
N LEU A 76 -9.69 0.40 -8.76
CA LEU A 76 -9.98 1.81 -8.53
C LEU A 76 -10.05 2.57 -9.86
N VAL A 77 -11.09 3.38 -10.01
CA VAL A 77 -11.31 4.27 -11.16
C VAL A 77 -11.46 5.69 -10.63
N TYR A 78 -10.69 6.63 -11.17
CA TYR A 78 -10.72 8.03 -10.72
C TYR A 78 -10.49 9.00 -11.86
N SER A 79 -10.89 10.27 -11.68
CA SER A 79 -10.61 11.34 -12.62
C SER A 79 -9.12 11.65 -12.69
N TYR A 80 -8.65 12.12 -13.85
CA TYR A 80 -7.25 12.54 -13.96
C TYR A 80 -6.92 13.61 -12.91
N THR A 81 -5.83 13.41 -12.21
CA THR A 81 -5.28 14.32 -11.22
C THR A 81 -3.76 14.32 -11.27
N GLU A 82 -3.15 15.43 -10.90
CA GLU A 82 -1.71 15.56 -10.66
C GLU A 82 -1.40 15.71 -9.15
N ASP A 83 -2.46 15.80 -8.33
CA ASP A 83 -2.32 15.93 -6.88
C ASP A 83 -2.09 14.57 -6.22
N PRO A 84 -0.99 14.38 -5.47
CA PRO A 84 -0.69 13.16 -4.72
C PRO A 84 -1.74 12.78 -3.66
N TYR A 85 -2.54 13.75 -3.21
CA TYR A 85 -3.56 13.58 -2.18
C TYR A 85 -4.97 13.44 -2.74
N PHE A 86 -5.15 13.58 -4.05
CA PHE A 86 -6.42 13.38 -4.75
C PHE A 86 -7.57 14.28 -4.28
N GLU A 87 -7.27 15.51 -3.86
CA GLU A 87 -8.29 16.47 -3.39
C GLU A 87 -9.13 17.04 -4.53
N ASP A 88 -8.61 17.10 -5.74
CA ASP A 88 -9.23 17.67 -6.95
C ASP A 88 -10.13 16.70 -7.72
N LEU A 89 -10.40 15.50 -7.17
CA LEU A 89 -11.24 14.52 -7.85
C LEU A 89 -12.68 14.99 -8.00
N TYR A 90 -13.24 14.81 -9.21
CA TYR A 90 -14.64 15.01 -9.47
C TYR A 90 -15.42 13.70 -9.66
N TYR A 91 -14.76 12.58 -9.97
CA TYR A 91 -15.34 11.26 -9.85
C TYR A 91 -14.32 10.25 -9.32
N VAL A 92 -14.82 9.30 -8.57
CA VAL A 92 -14.06 8.15 -8.06
C VAL A 92 -15.00 6.96 -7.93
N GLY A 93 -14.50 5.78 -8.21
CA GLY A 93 -15.28 4.55 -8.11
C GLY A 93 -14.42 3.31 -8.04
N GLU A 94 -15.08 2.19 -7.82
CA GLU A 94 -14.47 0.87 -7.75
C GLU A 94 -15.23 -0.13 -8.62
N VAL A 95 -14.50 -1.01 -9.29
CA VAL A 95 -15.09 -2.11 -10.06
C VAL A 95 -15.17 -3.34 -9.13
N LYS A 96 -16.38 -3.76 -8.81
CA LYS A 96 -16.60 -4.98 -8.02
C LYS A 96 -17.14 -6.10 -8.91
N THR A 97 -16.58 -7.29 -8.75
CA THR A 97 -17.12 -8.50 -9.37
C THR A 97 -18.07 -9.14 -8.39
N ILE A 98 -19.36 -9.13 -8.72
CA ILE A 98 -20.42 -9.66 -7.86
C ILE A 98 -21.20 -10.76 -8.58
N PRO A 99 -21.71 -11.76 -7.85
CA PRO A 99 -22.61 -12.75 -8.42
C PRO A 99 -23.97 -12.10 -8.75
N ILE A 100 -24.65 -12.61 -9.78
CA ILE A 100 -25.95 -12.09 -10.21
C ILE A 100 -26.99 -12.12 -9.09
N ASN A 101 -26.94 -13.12 -8.21
CA ASN A 101 -27.84 -13.20 -7.06
C ASN A 101 -27.67 -12.01 -6.09
N GLU A 102 -26.43 -11.56 -5.90
CA GLU A 102 -26.15 -10.39 -5.08
C GLU A 102 -26.59 -9.11 -5.78
N LEU A 103 -26.44 -9.04 -7.11
CA LEU A 103 -26.96 -7.93 -7.92
C LEU A 103 -28.48 -7.77 -7.76
N ILE A 104 -29.23 -8.88 -7.83
CA ILE A 104 -30.69 -8.87 -7.63
C ILE A 104 -31.06 -8.38 -6.23
N LYS A 105 -30.31 -8.81 -5.23
CA LYS A 105 -30.56 -8.41 -3.83
C LYS A 105 -30.31 -6.91 -3.62
N GLN A 106 -29.24 -6.38 -4.22
CA GLN A 106 -28.91 -4.95 -4.14
C GLN A 106 -29.87 -4.07 -4.95
N PHE A 107 -30.33 -4.57 -6.11
CA PHE A 107 -31.17 -3.83 -7.05
C PHE A 107 -32.45 -4.60 -7.41
N PRO A 108 -33.42 -4.66 -6.49
CA PRO A 108 -34.66 -5.46 -6.68
C PRO A 108 -35.60 -4.94 -7.78
N LYS A 109 -35.31 -3.74 -8.33
CA LYS A 109 -36.12 -3.14 -9.42
C LYS A 109 -35.74 -3.65 -10.81
N LEU A 110 -34.69 -4.49 -10.95
CA LEU A 110 -34.27 -5.03 -12.23
C LEU A 110 -35.29 -6.02 -12.79
N SER A 111 -35.62 -5.86 -14.08
CA SER A 111 -36.47 -6.82 -14.79
C SER A 111 -35.73 -8.11 -15.14
N ILE A 112 -36.47 -9.18 -15.46
CA ILE A 112 -35.87 -10.43 -15.91
C ILE A 112 -35.13 -10.26 -17.25
N GLU A 113 -35.63 -9.38 -18.12
CA GLU A 113 -35.01 -9.04 -19.38
C GLU A 113 -33.66 -8.34 -19.15
N ASP A 114 -33.62 -7.37 -18.24
CA ASP A 114 -32.39 -6.68 -17.85
C ASP A 114 -31.33 -7.64 -17.29
N LEU A 115 -31.75 -8.59 -16.46
CA LEU A 115 -30.86 -9.61 -15.90
C LEU A 115 -30.30 -10.55 -16.96
N THR A 116 -31.10 -10.85 -17.99
CA THR A 116 -30.67 -11.67 -19.12
C THR A 116 -29.64 -10.92 -19.97
N ASP A 117 -29.86 -9.64 -20.22
CA ASP A 117 -28.91 -8.79 -20.94
C ASP A 117 -27.61 -8.63 -20.18
N VAL A 118 -27.70 -8.36 -18.87
CA VAL A 118 -26.53 -8.28 -17.98
C VAL A 118 -25.75 -9.59 -17.96
N ASN A 119 -26.44 -10.73 -17.97
CA ASN A 119 -25.78 -12.01 -18.00
C ASN A 119 -25.10 -12.32 -19.35
N ASN A 120 -25.67 -11.84 -20.44
CA ASN A 120 -25.16 -12.12 -21.80
C ASN A 120 -24.05 -11.14 -22.21
N GLN A 121 -24.20 -9.85 -21.89
CA GLN A 121 -23.33 -8.77 -22.37
C GLN A 121 -22.39 -8.24 -21.30
N GLY A 122 -22.69 -8.43 -20.01
CA GLY A 122 -21.85 -7.95 -18.90
C GLY A 122 -20.43 -8.51 -18.95
N TYR A 123 -19.45 -7.68 -18.66
CA TYR A 123 -18.05 -8.13 -18.55
C TYR A 123 -17.91 -9.13 -17.39
N LYS A 124 -17.34 -10.27 -17.72
CA LYS A 124 -17.05 -11.35 -16.78
C LYS A 124 -15.55 -11.35 -16.51
N ARG A 125 -15.16 -11.39 -15.25
CA ARG A 125 -13.76 -11.49 -14.90
C ARG A 125 -13.24 -12.86 -15.38
N SER A 126 -12.34 -12.86 -16.34
CA SER A 126 -11.56 -14.04 -16.66
C SER A 126 -10.68 -14.36 -15.47
N GLY A 127 -11.09 -15.35 -14.68
CA GLY A 127 -10.41 -15.67 -13.43
C GLY A 127 -9.04 -16.28 -13.68
N TYR A 128 -8.00 -15.49 -13.47
CA TYR A 128 -6.64 -16.02 -13.32
C TYR A 128 -6.54 -17.01 -12.14
N TYR A 129 -7.49 -16.91 -11.20
CA TYR A 129 -7.57 -17.75 -9.99
C TYR A 129 -8.52 -18.97 -10.13
N ASN A 130 -9.35 -19.03 -11.15
CA ASN A 130 -10.20 -20.21 -11.44
C ASN A 130 -9.59 -21.14 -12.49
N LYS A 131 -8.29 -21.19 -12.60
CA LYS A 131 -7.65 -22.34 -13.27
C LYS A 131 -7.87 -23.55 -12.37
N SER A 132 -8.97 -24.26 -12.61
CA SER A 132 -9.04 -25.65 -12.19
C SER A 132 -7.78 -26.34 -12.72
N ILE A 133 -7.20 -27.20 -11.91
CA ILE A 133 -5.99 -27.98 -12.18
C ILE A 133 -6.05 -28.73 -13.54
N GLN A 134 -7.17 -28.69 -14.25
CA GLN A 134 -7.48 -29.32 -15.51
C GLN A 134 -7.66 -28.39 -16.74
N GLY A 135 -6.97 -27.23 -16.77
CA GLY A 135 -6.60 -26.60 -18.03
C GLY A 135 -7.69 -25.91 -18.87
N GLY A 136 -8.82 -25.57 -18.32
CA GLY A 136 -9.84 -24.75 -18.98
C GLY A 136 -10.29 -23.66 -18.04
N GLY A 137 -9.87 -22.41 -18.24
CA GLY A 137 -10.40 -21.27 -17.50
C GLY A 137 -11.88 -21.08 -17.84
N GLU A 138 -12.78 -21.76 -17.16
CA GLU A 138 -14.20 -21.42 -17.22
C GLU A 138 -14.39 -20.05 -16.57
N VAL A 139 -14.83 -19.09 -17.38
CA VAL A 139 -15.37 -17.83 -16.91
C VAL A 139 -16.60 -18.17 -16.07
N ASP A 140 -16.62 -17.77 -14.82
CA ASP A 140 -17.82 -17.96 -13.98
C ASP A 140 -18.96 -17.14 -14.60
N LYS A 141 -19.88 -17.85 -15.27
CA LYS A 141 -20.98 -17.26 -16.04
C LYS A 141 -21.97 -16.49 -15.14
N ASN A 142 -21.89 -16.71 -13.82
CA ASN A 142 -22.82 -16.11 -12.85
C ASN A 142 -22.27 -14.84 -12.17
N GLN A 143 -21.09 -14.37 -12.58
CA GLN A 143 -20.48 -13.15 -12.04
C GLN A 143 -20.48 -12.04 -13.08
N VAL A 144 -20.71 -10.82 -12.64
CA VAL A 144 -20.65 -9.60 -13.46
C VAL A 144 -19.83 -8.52 -12.78
N GLN A 145 -19.22 -7.65 -13.58
CA GLN A 145 -18.50 -6.51 -13.09
C GLN A 145 -19.41 -5.29 -13.03
N VAL A 146 -19.46 -4.69 -11.87
CA VAL A 146 -20.25 -3.47 -11.61
C VAL A 146 -19.31 -2.38 -11.16
N LEU A 147 -19.37 -1.23 -11.81
CA LEU A 147 -18.68 -0.02 -11.41
C LEU A 147 -19.60 0.74 -10.43
N TYR A 148 -19.18 0.84 -9.18
CA TYR A 148 -19.77 1.73 -8.18
C TYR A 148 -18.98 3.01 -8.15
N PHE A 149 -19.61 4.15 -8.34
CA PHE A 149 -18.89 5.41 -8.42
C PHE A 149 -19.63 6.56 -7.75
N ASN A 150 -18.84 7.53 -7.32
CA ASN A 150 -19.30 8.80 -6.80
C ASN A 150 -18.89 9.89 -7.78
N TYR A 151 -19.78 10.81 -8.04
CA TYR A 151 -19.56 11.94 -8.95
C TYR A 151 -19.89 13.24 -8.23
N LYS A 152 -18.92 14.15 -8.18
CA LYS A 152 -19.05 15.47 -7.55
C LYS A 152 -19.44 16.49 -8.62
N THR A 153 -20.45 17.28 -8.35
CA THR A 153 -20.90 18.36 -9.22
C THR A 153 -21.43 19.54 -8.38
N TYR A 154 -21.89 20.57 -9.04
CA TYR A 154 -22.42 21.75 -8.37
C TYR A 154 -23.94 21.81 -8.54
N ALA A 155 -24.64 22.05 -7.44
CA ALA A 155 -26.04 22.43 -7.45
C ALA A 155 -26.17 23.91 -7.10
N LYS A 156 -27.16 24.54 -7.70
CA LYS A 156 -27.47 25.93 -7.46
C LYS A 156 -28.61 26.02 -6.44
N GLU A 157 -28.34 26.65 -5.31
CA GLU A 157 -29.37 26.98 -4.34
C GLU A 157 -29.79 28.41 -4.50
N VAL A 158 -31.10 28.64 -4.62
CA VAL A 158 -31.69 29.97 -4.74
C VAL A 158 -32.48 30.30 -3.49
N TYR A 159 -32.14 31.42 -2.89
CA TYR A 159 -32.80 31.93 -1.70
C TYR A 159 -33.53 33.22 -2.01
N LYS A 160 -34.79 33.30 -1.57
CA LYS A 160 -35.53 34.54 -1.50
C LYS A 160 -35.28 35.20 -0.16
N VAL A 161 -34.64 36.35 -0.17
CA VAL A 161 -34.43 37.17 1.03
C VAL A 161 -35.53 38.22 1.07
N LYS A 162 -36.30 38.26 2.15
CA LYS A 162 -37.34 39.27 2.38
C LYS A 162 -36.94 40.06 3.62
N ASP A 163 -36.75 41.36 3.43
CA ASP A 163 -36.57 42.28 4.53
C ASP A 163 -37.94 42.68 5.10
N THR A 164 -38.10 42.47 6.38
CA THR A 164 -39.32 42.88 7.09
C THR A 164 -39.19 44.35 7.50
N ALA A 165 -40.33 44.99 7.70
CA ALA A 165 -40.39 46.41 8.12
C ALA A 165 -39.68 46.68 9.47
N THR A 166 -39.35 45.61 10.22
CA THR A 166 -38.63 45.63 11.51
C THR A 166 -37.11 45.45 11.34
N GLY A 167 -36.56 45.39 10.11
CA GLY A 167 -35.14 45.20 9.86
C GLY A 167 -34.64 43.77 9.95
N ALA A 168 -35.52 42.79 10.21
CA ALA A 168 -35.16 41.37 10.19
C ALA A 168 -35.34 40.80 8.77
N SER A 169 -34.36 40.04 8.27
CA SER A 169 -34.44 39.35 7.00
C SER A 169 -34.96 37.91 7.16
N LYS A 170 -35.97 37.56 6.38
CA LYS A 170 -36.47 36.18 6.30
C LYS A 170 -35.94 35.52 5.01
N ILE A 171 -35.24 34.42 5.15
CA ILE A 171 -34.66 33.65 4.04
C ILE A 171 -35.57 32.44 3.76
N ILE A 172 -35.94 32.24 2.52
CA ILE A 172 -36.78 31.09 2.09
C ILE A 172 -36.11 30.45 0.86
N VAL A 173 -35.89 29.15 0.92
CA VAL A 173 -35.38 28.35 -0.20
C VAL A 173 -36.39 28.35 -1.34
N LYS A 174 -35.95 28.54 -2.56
CA LYS A 174 -36.75 28.53 -3.79
C LYS A 174 -36.10 27.64 -4.83
N ASP A 175 -36.91 27.24 -5.83
CA ASP A 175 -36.43 26.49 -6.98
C ASP A 175 -35.55 27.35 -7.90
N ASP A 176 -34.71 26.70 -8.69
CA ASP A 176 -33.75 27.35 -9.61
C ASP A 176 -34.41 28.34 -10.60
N SER A 177 -35.68 28.10 -10.91
CA SER A 177 -36.49 28.95 -11.83
C SER A 177 -37.00 30.24 -11.19
N PHE A 178 -36.77 30.46 -9.87
CA PHE A 178 -37.26 31.61 -9.17
C PHE A 178 -36.58 32.88 -9.64
N ASN A 179 -37.37 33.82 -10.20
CA ASN A 179 -37.00 35.20 -10.41
C ASN A 179 -37.94 36.09 -9.59
N PRO A 180 -37.39 37.07 -8.84
CA PRO A 180 -38.23 38.07 -8.17
C PRO A 180 -39.02 38.87 -9.21
N GLU A 181 -40.28 39.20 -8.86
CA GLU A 181 -41.10 40.08 -9.71
C GLU A 181 -40.41 41.45 -9.84
N GLN A 182 -40.31 41.95 -11.09
CA GLN A 182 -39.63 43.19 -11.43
C GLN A 182 -40.49 44.46 -11.15
N ASP A 183 -41.30 44.45 -10.12
CA ASP A 183 -42.02 45.64 -9.69
C ASP A 183 -41.10 46.52 -8.82
N ALA A 184 -40.85 47.76 -9.27
CA ALA A 184 -39.93 48.69 -8.65
C ALA A 184 -40.20 48.94 -7.12
N MET A 185 -41.45 48.77 -6.64
CA MET A 185 -41.81 48.81 -5.25
C MET A 185 -41.51 47.54 -4.47
N LEU A 186 -41.43 46.39 -5.17
CA LEU A 186 -41.17 45.06 -4.59
C LEU A 186 -39.70 44.70 -4.62
N GLU A 187 -38.92 45.21 -5.58
CA GLU A 187 -37.45 45.04 -5.65
C GLU A 187 -36.74 45.49 -4.38
N ALA A 188 -37.24 46.59 -3.75
CA ALA A 188 -36.70 47.08 -2.49
C ALA A 188 -36.96 46.14 -1.29
N ARG A 189 -37.84 45.12 -1.45
CA ARG A 189 -38.25 44.20 -0.35
C ARG A 189 -37.83 42.77 -0.54
N PHE A 190 -37.44 42.36 -1.75
CA PHE A 190 -37.10 40.96 -2.06
C PHE A 190 -35.77 40.90 -2.82
N GLY A 191 -34.76 40.35 -2.17
CA GLY A 191 -33.50 40.01 -2.78
C GLY A 191 -33.47 38.53 -3.24
N LYS A 192 -32.74 38.27 -4.33
CA LYS A 192 -32.38 36.93 -4.75
C LYS A 192 -30.92 36.69 -4.37
N LEU A 193 -30.68 35.70 -3.53
CA LEU A 193 -29.35 35.23 -3.20
C LEU A 193 -29.15 33.85 -3.87
N GLU A 194 -28.09 33.75 -4.68
CA GLU A 194 -27.72 32.50 -5.31
C GLU A 194 -26.43 31.99 -4.69
N ARG A 195 -26.42 30.73 -4.37
CA ARG A 195 -25.26 30.01 -3.84
C ARG A 195 -25.02 28.77 -4.65
N GLN A 196 -23.79 28.49 -4.98
CA GLN A 196 -23.37 27.23 -5.56
C GLN A 196 -22.81 26.35 -4.45
N ILE A 197 -23.33 25.13 -4.36
CA ILE A 197 -22.85 24.11 -3.42
C ILE A 197 -22.40 22.89 -4.18
N GLU A 198 -21.36 22.23 -3.68
CA GLU A 198 -20.98 20.94 -4.19
C GLU A 198 -21.98 19.89 -3.74
N VAL A 199 -22.32 18.97 -4.63
CA VAL A 199 -23.18 17.82 -4.36
C VAL A 199 -22.55 16.55 -4.92
N LEU A 200 -22.82 15.44 -4.24
CA LEU A 200 -22.30 14.13 -4.59
C LEU A 200 -23.43 13.26 -5.11
N TYR A 201 -23.25 12.66 -6.28
CA TYR A 201 -24.13 11.63 -6.82
C TYR A 201 -23.49 10.26 -6.66
N GLU A 202 -24.32 9.27 -6.36
CA GLU A 202 -23.93 7.88 -6.33
C GLU A 202 -24.49 7.16 -7.54
N GLY A 203 -23.61 6.44 -8.23
CA GLY A 203 -23.97 5.64 -9.39
C GLY A 203 -23.50 4.20 -9.29
N ALA A 204 -24.22 3.32 -9.97
CA ALA A 204 -23.80 1.96 -10.21
C ALA A 204 -24.10 1.59 -11.66
N LEU A 205 -23.07 1.13 -12.39
CA LEU A 205 -23.13 0.79 -13.81
C LEU A 205 -22.60 -0.63 -14.03
N VAL A 206 -23.32 -1.44 -14.80
CA VAL A 206 -22.82 -2.75 -15.22
C VAL A 206 -21.87 -2.56 -16.41
N LEU A 207 -20.61 -2.99 -16.24
CA LEU A 207 -19.62 -2.90 -17.30
C LEU A 207 -19.98 -3.86 -18.45
N GLY A 208 -19.81 -3.36 -19.68
CA GLY A 208 -20.15 -4.10 -20.90
C GLY A 208 -21.61 -3.95 -21.34
N THR A 209 -22.42 -3.27 -20.57
CA THR A 209 -23.79 -2.89 -20.89
C THR A 209 -23.98 -1.39 -20.64
N ASP A 210 -24.98 -0.80 -21.26
CA ASP A 210 -25.37 0.59 -20.98
C ASP A 210 -26.37 0.70 -19.81
N LYS A 211 -26.50 -0.35 -19.01
CA LYS A 211 -27.45 -0.41 -17.91
C LYS A 211 -26.92 0.32 -16.68
N LEU A 212 -27.49 1.49 -16.42
CA LEU A 212 -27.30 2.24 -15.19
C LEU A 212 -28.25 1.70 -14.12
N LEU A 213 -27.69 1.08 -13.08
CA LEU A 213 -28.46 0.44 -12.00
C LEU A 213 -28.93 1.45 -10.96
N LYS A 214 -28.09 2.43 -10.66
CA LYS A 214 -28.35 3.48 -9.67
C LYS A 214 -27.75 4.79 -10.16
N TRP A 215 -28.52 5.86 -10.01
CA TRP A 215 -28.07 7.23 -10.17
C TRP A 215 -28.93 8.11 -9.28
N GLU A 216 -28.44 8.40 -8.11
CA GLU A 216 -29.18 9.13 -7.08
C GLU A 216 -28.26 10.17 -6.43
N LEU A 217 -28.83 11.24 -5.91
CA LEU A 217 -28.12 12.15 -5.02
C LEU A 217 -27.71 11.37 -3.74
N ALA A 218 -26.45 11.43 -3.37
CA ALA A 218 -25.97 10.76 -2.17
C ALA A 218 -26.74 11.26 -0.94
N LYS A 219 -27.30 10.32 -0.18
CA LYS A 219 -28.15 10.64 0.97
C LYS A 219 -27.37 11.18 2.16
N ASN A 220 -26.09 10.83 2.24
CA ASN A 220 -25.25 11.14 3.38
C ASN A 220 -23.94 11.73 2.89
N MET A 221 -23.98 13.01 2.50
CA MET A 221 -22.82 13.76 2.04
C MET A 221 -22.04 14.30 3.23
N MET A 222 -20.77 13.96 3.30
CA MET A 222 -19.87 14.52 4.31
C MET A 222 -19.54 15.97 3.96
N ARG A 223 -20.02 16.90 4.77
CA ARG A 223 -19.74 18.33 4.62
C ARG A 223 -18.91 18.81 5.78
N PRO A 224 -17.72 19.37 5.53
CA PRO A 224 -16.97 20.04 6.60
C PRO A 224 -17.83 21.14 7.23
N LYS A 225 -17.87 21.20 8.55
CA LYS A 225 -18.66 22.26 9.25
C LYS A 225 -18.07 23.65 9.05
N SER A 226 -16.77 23.73 8.76
CA SER A 226 -16.07 24.96 8.39
C SER A 226 -16.51 25.53 7.04
N ASP A 227 -16.91 24.67 6.10
CA ASP A 227 -17.37 25.08 4.76
C ASP A 227 -18.43 24.14 4.21
N PHE A 228 -19.69 24.43 4.48
CA PHE A 228 -20.83 23.65 4.02
C PHE A 228 -21.03 23.67 2.48
N THR A 229 -20.26 24.49 1.75
CA THR A 229 -20.32 24.50 0.28
C THR A 229 -19.58 23.35 -0.33
N LYS A 230 -18.63 22.75 0.37
CA LYS A 230 -17.80 21.65 -0.07
C LYS A 230 -18.35 20.30 0.38
N VAL A 231 -18.03 19.26 -0.38
CA VAL A 231 -18.35 17.87 -0.06
C VAL A 231 -17.08 17.03 -0.13
N LYS A 232 -16.81 16.25 0.92
CA LYS A 232 -15.78 15.22 0.90
C LYS A 232 -16.26 13.98 0.14
N MET A 233 -15.37 13.35 -0.61
CA MET A 233 -15.62 12.07 -1.25
C MET A 233 -15.68 10.96 -0.19
N ASN A 234 -16.38 9.85 -0.51
CA ASN A 234 -16.40 8.66 0.34
C ASN A 234 -15.09 7.84 0.25
N TYR A 235 -14.18 8.24 -0.61
CA TYR A 235 -12.89 7.58 -0.82
C TYR A 235 -11.78 8.51 -0.40
N SER A 236 -10.87 7.99 0.43
CA SER A 236 -9.60 8.62 0.76
C SER A 236 -8.51 7.89 0.00
N ILE A 237 -7.73 8.62 -0.80
CA ILE A 237 -6.73 8.06 -1.71
C ILE A 237 -5.43 8.82 -1.53
N VAL A 238 -4.31 8.14 -1.61
CA VAL A 238 -2.98 8.75 -1.56
C VAL A 238 -1.99 8.01 -2.46
N ALA A 239 -1.18 8.78 -3.18
CA ALA A 239 -0.06 8.28 -3.96
C ALA A 239 1.16 9.19 -3.75
N PRO A 240 2.02 8.92 -2.74
CA PRO A 240 3.05 9.85 -2.29
C PRO A 240 4.11 10.17 -3.35
N ARG A 241 4.24 9.31 -4.35
CA ARG A 241 5.16 9.50 -5.48
C ARG A 241 4.38 9.54 -6.79
N MET A 242 3.65 10.62 -6.97
CA MET A 242 2.98 10.91 -8.23
C MET A 242 3.64 12.11 -8.92
N TYR A 243 3.88 11.97 -10.21
CA TYR A 243 4.39 13.03 -11.07
C TYR A 243 3.66 13.03 -12.40
N LYS A 244 2.98 14.10 -12.74
CA LYS A 244 2.17 14.23 -13.98
C LYS A 244 1.21 13.04 -14.16
N GLY A 245 0.52 12.65 -13.12
CA GLY A 245 -0.43 11.54 -13.12
C GLY A 245 0.19 10.14 -13.17
N LYS A 246 1.53 10.03 -13.22
CA LYS A 246 2.22 8.73 -13.13
C LYS A 246 2.59 8.43 -11.69
N ILE A 247 2.21 7.25 -11.24
CA ILE A 247 2.49 6.75 -9.91
C ILE A 247 3.71 5.84 -9.99
N GLU A 248 4.70 6.08 -9.13
CA GLU A 248 5.89 5.26 -8.99
C GLU A 248 5.90 4.56 -7.64
N SER A 249 5.94 3.23 -7.66
CA SER A 249 6.10 2.44 -6.45
C SER A 249 7.57 2.15 -6.13
N LEU A 250 7.84 1.71 -4.91
CA LEU A 250 9.15 1.23 -4.53
C LEU A 250 9.55 0.01 -5.38
N VAL A 251 8.61 -0.90 -5.63
CA VAL A 251 8.83 -2.12 -6.42
C VAL A 251 9.06 -1.79 -7.89
N SER A 252 8.34 -0.85 -8.49
CA SER A 252 8.53 -0.48 -9.90
C SER A 252 9.95 0.01 -10.19
N ARG A 253 10.60 0.64 -9.22
CA ARG A 253 11.97 1.15 -9.32
C ARG A 253 13.03 0.05 -9.33
N ILE A 254 12.75 -1.09 -8.71
CA ILE A 254 13.69 -2.21 -8.59
C ILE A 254 13.46 -3.33 -9.58
N THR A 255 12.34 -3.33 -10.30
CA THR A 255 11.94 -4.41 -11.21
C THR A 255 13.05 -4.72 -12.23
N GLY A 256 13.67 -3.70 -12.83
CA GLY A 256 14.75 -3.90 -13.80
C GLY A 256 15.99 -4.59 -13.20
N PHE A 257 16.32 -4.30 -11.95
CA PHE A 257 17.44 -4.97 -11.26
C PHE A 257 17.06 -6.40 -10.87
N ALA A 258 15.81 -6.64 -10.47
CA ALA A 258 15.30 -7.98 -10.17
C ALA A 258 15.35 -8.89 -11.42
N ASP A 259 14.97 -8.37 -12.59
CA ASP A 259 15.07 -9.08 -13.88
C ASP A 259 16.53 -9.44 -14.19
N MET A 260 17.46 -8.54 -13.96
CA MET A 260 18.90 -8.79 -14.15
C MET A 260 19.44 -9.83 -13.16
N ILE A 261 18.95 -9.88 -11.94
CA ILE A 261 19.28 -10.92 -10.95
C ILE A 261 18.80 -12.29 -11.46
N GLN A 262 17.56 -12.38 -11.93
CA GLN A 262 17.01 -13.62 -12.48
C GLN A 262 17.82 -14.09 -13.70
N LEU A 263 18.13 -13.18 -14.62
CA LEU A 263 18.93 -13.51 -15.80
C LEU A 263 20.35 -13.99 -15.42
N THR A 264 20.97 -13.34 -14.44
CA THR A 264 22.29 -13.74 -13.93
C THR A 264 22.23 -15.12 -13.27
N HIS A 265 21.18 -15.38 -12.50
CA HIS A 265 20.95 -16.71 -11.88
C HIS A 265 20.76 -17.80 -12.92
N LEU A 266 19.95 -17.57 -13.97
CA LEU A 266 19.80 -18.52 -15.08
C LEU A 266 21.13 -18.79 -15.81
N LYS A 267 21.94 -17.75 -16.03
CA LYS A 267 23.28 -17.92 -16.62
C LYS A 267 24.19 -18.73 -15.70
N LEU A 268 24.13 -18.51 -14.38
CA LEU A 268 24.86 -19.29 -13.39
C LEU A 268 24.48 -20.77 -13.47
N GLN A 269 23.19 -21.08 -13.51
CA GLN A 269 22.69 -22.46 -13.68
C GLN A 269 23.19 -23.08 -14.99
N GLN A 270 23.20 -22.33 -16.11
CA GLN A 270 23.71 -22.80 -17.38
C GLN A 270 25.23 -23.09 -17.32
N VAL A 271 25.99 -22.25 -16.63
CA VAL A 271 27.45 -22.52 -16.45
C VAL A 271 27.63 -23.77 -15.61
N LEU A 272 26.92 -23.89 -14.48
CA LEU A 272 27.00 -25.06 -13.62
C LEU A 272 26.60 -26.35 -14.34
N SER A 273 25.54 -26.32 -15.17
CA SER A 273 25.11 -27.49 -15.91
C SER A 273 26.09 -27.93 -17.03
N ARG A 274 26.95 -27.01 -17.47
CA ARG A 274 28.00 -27.27 -18.48
C ARG A 274 29.36 -27.51 -17.86
N MET A 275 29.52 -27.33 -16.54
CA MET A 275 30.77 -27.68 -15.88
C MET A 275 30.92 -29.20 -15.89
N VAL A 276 31.90 -29.64 -16.64
CA VAL A 276 32.37 -31.00 -16.58
C VAL A 276 33.47 -31.07 -15.53
N PRO A 277 33.53 -32.08 -14.68
CA PRO A 277 34.69 -32.31 -13.81
C PRO A 277 35.97 -32.29 -14.64
N ASP A 278 37.05 -31.81 -14.03
CA ASP A 278 38.35 -31.84 -14.68
C ASP A 278 38.62 -33.25 -15.17
N GLY A 279 38.87 -33.35 -16.47
CA GLY A 279 39.07 -34.63 -17.16
C GLY A 279 40.55 -34.88 -17.39
N ILE A 280 40.89 -36.12 -17.70
CA ILE A 280 42.22 -36.53 -18.03
C ILE A 280 42.19 -36.99 -19.49
N TYR A 281 43.09 -36.44 -20.27
CA TYR A 281 43.42 -36.98 -21.60
C TYR A 281 44.47 -38.08 -21.47
N LEU A 282 44.11 -39.27 -21.86
CA LEU A 282 45.03 -40.40 -21.88
C LEU A 282 45.37 -40.73 -23.34
N ASP A 283 46.63 -40.68 -23.65
CA ASP A 283 47.15 -41.22 -24.90
C ASP A 283 47.39 -42.72 -24.70
N ALA A 284 46.50 -43.54 -25.25
CA ALA A 284 46.57 -45.01 -25.10
C ALA A 284 47.81 -45.59 -25.74
N ASP A 285 48.23 -45.04 -26.88
CA ASP A 285 49.43 -45.51 -27.59
C ASP A 285 50.68 -45.07 -26.89
N GLY A 286 50.72 -43.81 -26.40
CA GLY A 286 51.84 -43.29 -25.60
C GLY A 286 52.02 -44.03 -24.26
N LEU A 287 50.92 -44.47 -23.63
CA LEU A 287 51.00 -45.30 -22.42
C LEU A 287 51.50 -46.70 -22.68
N ALA A 288 51.11 -47.31 -23.80
CA ALA A 288 51.54 -48.64 -24.23
C ALA A 288 53.03 -48.70 -24.63
N GLU A 289 53.60 -47.55 -25.03
CA GLU A 289 55.00 -47.44 -25.38
C GLU A 289 55.93 -47.21 -24.16
N ILE A 290 55.38 -46.88 -22.99
CA ILE A 290 56.22 -46.66 -21.75
C ILE A 290 56.66 -48.02 -21.20
N ASP A 291 57.94 -48.34 -21.38
CA ASP A 291 58.59 -49.53 -20.81
C ASP A 291 58.88 -49.33 -19.31
N LEU A 292 58.39 -50.23 -18.47
CA LEU A 292 58.66 -50.25 -17.01
C LEU A 292 60.07 -50.82 -16.65
N GLY A 293 60.83 -51.25 -17.64
CA GLY A 293 62.18 -51.79 -17.50
C GLY A 293 62.23 -53.29 -17.26
N ASN A 294 61.10 -54.00 -17.31
CA ASN A 294 61.00 -55.42 -17.18
C ASN A 294 60.48 -56.11 -18.49
N GLY A 295 60.46 -55.38 -19.59
CA GLY A 295 59.88 -55.82 -20.84
C GLY A 295 58.37 -55.89 -20.81
N THR A 296 57.73 -55.26 -19.83
CA THR A 296 56.27 -55.14 -19.72
C THR A 296 55.90 -53.64 -19.84
N ASN A 297 54.96 -53.36 -20.74
CA ASN A 297 54.43 -52.05 -20.99
C ASN A 297 53.24 -51.76 -20.04
N TYR A 298 53.00 -50.48 -19.76
CA TYR A 298 51.84 -50.07 -18.99
C TYR A 298 50.52 -50.47 -19.66
N ASN A 299 49.66 -51.07 -18.84
CA ASN A 299 48.26 -51.16 -19.24
C ASN A 299 47.62 -49.77 -18.97
N PRO A 300 46.95 -49.14 -19.96
CA PRO A 300 46.31 -47.85 -19.78
C PRO A 300 45.38 -47.76 -18.56
N GLN A 301 44.72 -48.86 -18.21
CA GLN A 301 43.81 -48.91 -17.07
C GLN A 301 44.54 -48.94 -15.72
N GLU A 302 45.73 -49.56 -15.66
CA GLU A 302 46.57 -49.57 -14.46
C GLU A 302 47.20 -48.20 -14.24
N ALA A 303 47.67 -47.53 -15.30
CA ALA A 303 48.19 -46.17 -15.20
C ALA A 303 47.12 -45.17 -14.73
N LEU A 304 45.85 -45.33 -15.19
CA LEU A 304 44.75 -44.53 -14.74
C LEU A 304 44.45 -44.75 -13.23
N ASN A 305 44.39 -46.03 -12.80
CA ASN A 305 44.19 -46.36 -11.40
C ASN A 305 45.29 -45.83 -10.49
N MET A 306 46.52 -45.90 -10.94
CA MET A 306 47.69 -45.36 -10.25
C MET A 306 47.62 -43.85 -10.13
N PHE A 307 47.22 -43.16 -11.20
CA PHE A 307 47.02 -41.72 -11.18
C PHE A 307 45.92 -41.30 -10.15
N PHE A 308 44.79 -41.98 -10.13
CA PHE A 308 43.70 -41.70 -9.17
C PHE A 308 44.08 -42.01 -7.72
N GLN A 309 44.95 -43.01 -7.48
CA GLN A 309 45.36 -43.43 -6.14
C GLN A 309 46.49 -42.58 -5.61
N THR A 310 47.45 -42.21 -6.44
CA THR A 310 48.70 -41.57 -6.00
C THR A 310 48.91 -40.17 -6.57
N GLY A 311 48.06 -39.72 -7.50
CA GLY A 311 48.20 -38.46 -8.19
C GLY A 311 49.38 -38.41 -9.18
N SER A 312 50.04 -39.48 -9.41
CA SER A 312 51.23 -39.56 -10.26
C SER A 312 51.27 -40.82 -11.10
N VAL A 313 51.89 -40.73 -12.26
CA VAL A 313 52.24 -41.90 -13.09
C VAL A 313 53.79 -41.87 -13.22
N ILE A 314 54.40 -43.01 -12.88
CA ILE A 314 55.82 -43.15 -12.91
C ILE A 314 56.21 -43.86 -14.19
N GLY A 315 56.96 -43.21 -15.06
CA GLY A 315 57.48 -43.76 -16.31
C GLY A 315 59.01 -43.64 -16.35
N ARG A 316 59.65 -44.42 -17.22
CA ARG A 316 61.10 -44.33 -17.50
C ARG A 316 61.38 -43.29 -18.59
N SER A 317 62.45 -42.54 -18.44
CA SER A 317 62.87 -41.57 -19.45
C SER A 317 63.72 -42.22 -20.58
N MET A 318 64.20 -43.46 -20.34
CA MET A 318 64.98 -44.20 -21.32
C MET A 318 64.42 -45.61 -21.46
N THR A 319 64.45 -46.14 -22.67
CA THR A 319 64.13 -47.54 -22.99
C THR A 319 65.23 -48.46 -22.49
N GLY A 320 64.98 -49.79 -22.37
CA GLY A 320 65.95 -50.76 -21.97
C GLY A 320 67.21 -50.82 -22.87
N ASP A 321 67.08 -50.38 -24.12
CA ASP A 321 68.17 -50.33 -25.11
C ASP A 321 68.98 -49.02 -25.09
N GLY A 322 68.67 -48.07 -24.19
CA GLY A 322 69.37 -46.83 -24.01
C GLY A 322 68.86 -45.66 -24.83
N ASP A 323 67.82 -45.82 -25.58
CA ASP A 323 67.20 -44.75 -26.35
C ASP A 323 66.21 -43.93 -25.46
N MET A 324 65.99 -42.66 -25.81
CA MET A 324 64.98 -41.86 -25.14
C MET A 324 63.58 -42.44 -25.38
N ASN A 325 62.84 -42.61 -24.33
CA ASN A 325 61.47 -43.07 -24.39
C ASN A 325 60.61 -42.06 -25.23
N PRO A 326 60.05 -42.53 -26.37
CA PRO A 326 59.32 -41.63 -27.27
C PRO A 326 58.04 -41.05 -26.70
N GLY A 327 57.64 -41.50 -25.51
CA GLY A 327 56.44 -41.07 -24.86
C GLY A 327 56.44 -39.56 -24.58
N LYS A 328 55.71 -38.82 -25.36
CA LYS A 328 55.22 -37.51 -25.02
C LYS A 328 54.31 -37.67 -23.80
N ILE A 329 54.14 -36.64 -22.99
CA ILE A 329 53.31 -36.63 -21.78
C ILE A 329 52.07 -37.51 -21.98
N PRO A 330 52.04 -38.78 -21.45
CA PRO A 330 50.99 -39.73 -21.77
C PRO A 330 49.65 -39.43 -21.03
N ILE A 331 49.72 -38.58 -20.06
CA ILE A 331 48.58 -38.12 -19.29
C ILE A 331 48.59 -36.60 -19.23
N GLN A 332 47.57 -35.99 -19.75
CA GLN A 332 47.43 -34.55 -19.73
C GLN A 332 46.12 -34.20 -19.04
N GLU A 333 46.17 -33.40 -17.98
CA GLU A 333 45.01 -32.88 -17.33
C GLU A 333 44.29 -31.87 -18.22
N ILE A 334 43.03 -32.13 -18.48
CA ILE A 334 42.17 -31.19 -19.16
C ILE A 334 41.56 -30.28 -18.06
N GLN A 335 42.23 -29.16 -17.79
CA GLN A 335 41.71 -28.20 -16.89
C GLN A 335 40.50 -27.48 -17.49
N SER A 336 39.32 -27.68 -16.90
CA SER A 336 38.08 -26.98 -17.23
C SER A 336 38.10 -25.53 -16.66
N GLY A 337 39.28 -24.93 -16.57
CA GLY A 337 39.58 -23.68 -15.86
C GLY A 337 38.75 -22.44 -16.25
N ASN A 338 37.94 -22.52 -17.31
CA ASN A 338 37.07 -21.41 -17.74
C ASN A 338 35.72 -21.35 -17.00
N GLY A 339 35.33 -22.39 -16.28
CA GLY A 339 34.07 -22.45 -15.55
C GLY A 339 34.10 -21.64 -14.24
N SER A 340 35.15 -21.79 -13.44
CA SER A 340 35.25 -21.14 -12.12
C SER A 340 35.33 -19.62 -12.23
N GLY A 341 36.13 -19.07 -13.14
CA GLY A 341 36.24 -17.63 -13.36
C GLY A 341 34.94 -16.99 -13.85
N LYS A 342 34.21 -17.67 -14.75
CA LYS A 342 32.87 -17.24 -15.21
C LYS A 342 31.87 -17.27 -14.06
N MET A 343 31.88 -18.31 -13.26
CA MET A 343 30.99 -18.46 -12.11
C MET A 343 31.26 -17.36 -11.08
N GLN A 344 32.52 -17.08 -10.76
CA GLN A 344 32.88 -16.00 -9.83
C GLN A 344 32.45 -14.62 -10.35
N SER A 345 32.63 -14.35 -11.65
CA SER A 345 32.16 -13.11 -12.28
C SER A 345 30.64 -12.97 -12.22
N LEU A 346 29.90 -14.06 -12.43
CA LEU A 346 28.43 -14.06 -12.32
C LEU A 346 27.95 -13.84 -10.89
N ILE A 347 28.62 -14.42 -9.89
CA ILE A 347 28.32 -14.21 -8.48
C ILE A 347 28.60 -12.75 -8.10
N GLN A 348 29.70 -12.16 -8.56
CA GLN A 348 29.97 -10.73 -8.34
C GLN A 348 28.90 -9.84 -8.99
N THR A 349 28.46 -10.18 -10.20
CA THR A 349 27.38 -9.47 -10.90
C THR A 349 26.06 -9.59 -10.16
N TYR A 350 25.72 -10.78 -9.63
CA TYR A 350 24.55 -11.00 -8.80
C TYR A 350 24.55 -10.13 -7.55
N ASN A 351 25.66 -10.12 -6.82
CA ASN A 351 25.82 -9.29 -5.63
C ASN A 351 25.79 -7.79 -5.95
N TYR A 352 26.33 -7.37 -7.09
CA TYR A 352 26.22 -6.00 -7.56
C TYR A 352 24.77 -5.57 -7.76
N TYR A 353 23.92 -6.38 -8.39
CA TYR A 353 22.51 -6.04 -8.56
C TYR A 353 21.73 -6.07 -7.25
N LEU A 354 22.06 -6.96 -6.31
CA LEU A 354 21.51 -6.91 -4.96
C LEU A 354 21.85 -5.60 -4.25
N GLN A 355 23.10 -5.16 -4.36
CA GLN A 355 23.52 -3.88 -3.80
C GLN A 355 22.79 -2.70 -4.47
N MET A 356 22.60 -2.73 -5.79
CA MET A 356 21.83 -1.70 -6.49
C MET A 356 20.38 -1.62 -6.01
N ILE A 357 19.74 -2.74 -5.72
CA ILE A 357 18.39 -2.74 -5.12
C ILE A 357 18.41 -2.04 -3.76
N ARG A 358 19.39 -2.33 -2.91
CA ARG A 358 19.55 -1.68 -1.60
C ARG A 358 19.77 -0.18 -1.74
N ASP A 359 20.65 0.23 -2.63
CA ASP A 359 20.98 1.64 -2.87
C ASP A 359 19.78 2.44 -3.39
N VAL A 360 19.00 1.86 -4.31
CA VAL A 360 17.80 2.50 -4.90
C VAL A 360 16.64 2.57 -3.91
N THR A 361 16.48 1.57 -3.06
CA THR A 361 15.40 1.55 -2.05
C THR A 361 15.78 2.31 -0.78
N GLY A 362 17.06 2.48 -0.52
CA GLY A 362 17.59 2.97 0.74
C GLY A 362 17.46 1.97 1.88
N LEU A 363 17.11 0.71 1.56
CA LEU A 363 17.06 -0.38 2.54
C LEU A 363 18.46 -0.91 2.75
N ASN A 364 18.85 -1.07 4.00
CA ASN A 364 20.17 -1.61 4.37
C ASN A 364 20.02 -2.95 5.12
N GLU A 365 21.15 -3.59 5.39
CA GLU A 365 21.22 -4.90 6.03
C GLU A 365 20.53 -4.93 7.41
N ALA A 366 20.54 -3.81 8.14
CA ALA A 366 19.87 -3.72 9.44
C ALA A 366 18.34 -3.89 9.35
N LYS A 367 17.73 -3.54 8.19
CA LYS A 367 16.28 -3.71 7.94
C LYS A 367 15.94 -5.00 7.17
N ASP A 368 16.86 -5.56 6.42
CA ASP A 368 16.68 -6.80 5.66
C ASP A 368 16.54 -8.05 6.55
N GLY A 369 16.82 -7.93 7.86
CA GLY A 369 16.90 -9.08 8.76
C GLY A 369 18.14 -9.94 8.54
N SER A 370 19.10 -9.49 7.71
CA SER A 370 20.41 -10.11 7.58
C SER A 370 21.24 -9.82 8.84
N THR A 371 22.08 -10.78 9.23
CA THR A 371 22.97 -10.60 10.39
C THR A 371 23.99 -9.50 10.04
N PRO A 372 24.04 -8.39 10.79
CA PRO A 372 25.03 -7.35 10.57
C PRO A 372 26.44 -7.89 10.73
N ASP A 373 27.41 -7.27 10.04
CA ASP A 373 28.81 -7.64 10.21
C ASP A 373 29.21 -7.50 11.69
N SER A 374 29.76 -8.57 12.26
CA SER A 374 30.19 -8.63 13.66
C SER A 374 31.24 -7.57 14.03
N ASN A 375 31.92 -7.01 13.05
CA ASN A 375 32.93 -5.97 13.21
C ASN A 375 32.37 -4.54 13.04
N ALA A 376 31.10 -4.39 12.67
CA ALA A 376 30.49 -3.07 12.50
C ALA A 376 30.21 -2.42 13.87
N LEU A 377 30.65 -1.18 14.02
CA LEU A 377 30.39 -0.39 15.22
C LEU A 377 28.87 -0.17 15.39
N VAL A 378 28.36 -0.37 16.60
CA VAL A 378 26.93 -0.18 16.94
C VAL A 378 26.40 1.18 16.50
N GLY A 379 27.18 2.24 16.64
CA GLY A 379 26.83 3.59 16.19
C GLY A 379 26.62 3.70 14.67
N VAL A 380 27.42 2.97 13.88
CA VAL A 380 27.28 2.92 12.41
C VAL A 380 26.00 2.16 12.03
N GLN A 381 25.67 1.09 12.73
CA GLN A 381 24.44 0.33 12.49
C GLN A 381 23.18 1.15 12.84
N LYS A 382 23.19 1.88 13.95
CA LYS A 382 22.11 2.80 14.32
C LYS A 382 21.93 3.92 13.30
N LEU A 383 23.02 4.52 12.84
CA LEU A 383 22.98 5.55 11.81
C LEU A 383 22.44 5.00 10.48
N ALA A 384 22.83 3.78 10.11
CA ALA A 384 22.35 3.10 8.93
C ALA A 384 20.85 2.81 9.01
N ALA A 385 20.35 2.35 10.17
CA ALA A 385 18.92 2.13 10.42
C ALA A 385 18.13 3.44 10.33
N ALA A 386 18.63 4.53 10.94
CA ALA A 386 17.99 5.84 10.88
C ALA A 386 17.92 6.40 9.44
N ASN A 387 18.99 6.24 8.65
CA ASN A 387 19.00 6.65 7.25
C ASN A 387 18.01 5.84 6.40
N SER A 388 17.86 4.54 6.67
CA SER A 388 16.87 3.70 6.01
C SER A 388 15.43 4.09 6.39
N ASN A 389 15.18 4.51 7.63
CA ASN A 389 13.90 5.06 8.05
C ASN A 389 13.55 6.33 7.26
N THR A 390 14.54 7.19 7.03
CA THR A 390 14.37 8.42 6.24
C THR A 390 14.00 8.11 4.79
N ALA A 391 14.60 7.10 4.17
CA ALA A 391 14.31 6.70 2.80
C ALA A 391 12.86 6.21 2.60
N THR A 392 12.28 5.54 3.59
CA THR A 392 10.90 5.01 3.57
C THR A 392 9.87 5.93 4.23
N ARG A 393 10.29 7.08 4.76
CA ARG A 393 9.44 8.01 5.51
C ARG A 393 8.21 8.47 4.73
N HIS A 394 8.33 8.67 3.42
CA HIS A 394 7.23 9.09 2.57
C HIS A 394 6.07 8.08 2.53
N ILE A 395 6.34 6.77 2.66
CA ILE A 395 5.32 5.72 2.73
C ILE A 395 4.59 5.80 4.08
N LEU A 396 5.35 5.97 5.17
CA LEU A 396 4.78 6.13 6.50
C LEU A 396 3.90 7.38 6.58
N GLN A 397 4.40 8.52 6.10
CA GLN A 397 3.65 9.78 6.07
C GLN A 397 2.37 9.68 5.23
N ALA A 398 2.43 8.99 4.07
CA ALA A 398 1.24 8.74 3.26
C ALA A 398 0.19 7.90 4.00
N GLY A 399 0.62 6.87 4.72
CA GLY A 399 -0.29 6.06 5.53
C GLY A 399 -0.90 6.83 6.70
N LEU A 400 -0.13 7.70 7.36
CA LEU A 400 -0.62 8.59 8.41
C LEU A 400 -1.63 9.60 7.86
N PHE A 401 -1.33 10.23 6.72
CA PHE A 401 -2.26 11.13 6.05
C PHE A 401 -3.59 10.44 5.72
N LEU A 402 -3.52 9.25 5.13
CA LEU A 402 -4.72 8.47 4.79
C LEU A 402 -5.55 8.11 6.04
N THR A 403 -4.87 7.80 7.14
CA THR A 403 -5.53 7.52 8.43
C THR A 403 -6.17 8.80 9.01
N ALA A 404 -5.48 9.93 8.95
CA ALA A 404 -6.01 11.21 9.44
C ALA A 404 -7.26 11.64 8.66
N GLU A 405 -7.20 11.57 7.33
CA GLU A 405 -8.34 11.89 6.46
C GLU A 405 -9.54 10.97 6.70
N LEU A 406 -9.26 9.66 6.91
CA LEU A 406 -10.30 8.72 7.30
C LEU A 406 -10.93 9.12 8.64
N CYS A 407 -10.12 9.44 9.67
CA CYS A 407 -10.63 9.82 10.99
C CYS A 407 -11.45 11.12 10.93
N GLU A 408 -11.04 12.12 10.13
CA GLU A 408 -11.87 13.31 9.89
C GLU A 408 -13.22 12.95 9.24
N SER A 409 -13.20 12.06 8.25
CA SER A 409 -14.42 11.58 7.61
C SER A 409 -15.31 10.81 8.58
N LEU A 410 -14.73 10.01 9.48
CA LEU A 410 -15.46 9.29 10.53
C LEU A 410 -16.08 10.27 11.55
N SER A 411 -15.38 11.33 11.93
CA SER A 411 -15.92 12.37 12.81
C SER A 411 -17.19 13.02 12.22
N LEU A 412 -17.17 13.36 10.92
CA LEU A 412 -18.35 13.87 10.24
C LEU A 412 -19.50 12.84 10.22
N ARG A 413 -19.19 11.55 10.04
CA ARG A 413 -20.19 10.46 10.08
C ARG A 413 -20.76 10.25 11.49
N ILE A 414 -19.93 10.36 12.52
CA ILE A 414 -20.38 10.29 13.92
C ILE A 414 -21.41 11.40 14.19
N SER A 415 -21.14 12.61 13.74
CA SER A 415 -22.08 13.72 13.82
C SER A 415 -23.42 13.39 13.15
N ASP A 416 -23.42 12.82 11.97
CA ASP A 416 -24.62 12.41 11.24
C ASP A 416 -25.41 11.29 11.97
N ILE A 417 -24.70 10.30 12.55
CA ILE A 417 -25.33 9.24 13.34
C ILE A 417 -26.04 9.84 14.55
N LEU A 418 -25.39 10.71 15.27
CA LEU A 418 -25.92 11.31 16.49
C LEU A 418 -27.10 12.23 16.22
N GLU A 419 -27.13 12.89 15.06
CA GLU A 419 -28.21 13.82 14.69
C GLU A 419 -29.41 13.11 14.04
N TYR A 420 -29.16 12.16 13.13
CA TYR A 420 -30.22 11.63 12.23
C TYR A 420 -30.50 10.14 12.39
N SER A 421 -29.63 9.34 13.02
CA SER A 421 -29.82 7.89 13.05
C SER A 421 -30.82 7.44 14.11
N PRO A 422 -31.73 6.53 13.77
CA PRO A 422 -32.61 5.89 14.75
C PRO A 422 -31.87 4.98 15.73
N THR A 423 -30.62 4.59 15.42
CA THR A 423 -29.77 3.74 16.26
C THR A 423 -28.82 4.53 17.16
N LYS A 424 -29.05 5.84 17.29
CA LYS A 424 -28.26 6.78 18.11
C LYS A 424 -27.99 6.25 19.52
N ASP A 425 -29.05 5.82 20.23
CA ASP A 425 -28.91 5.38 21.63
C ASP A 425 -28.08 4.10 21.76
N ALA A 426 -28.21 3.18 20.81
CA ALA A 426 -27.39 1.97 20.78
C ALA A 426 -25.92 2.29 20.53
N PHE A 427 -25.63 3.23 19.64
CA PHE A 427 -24.27 3.71 19.36
C PHE A 427 -23.65 4.40 20.57
N ILE A 428 -24.38 5.31 21.23
CA ILE A 428 -23.95 5.98 22.46
C ILE A 428 -23.65 4.94 23.56
N GLN A 429 -24.53 3.95 23.74
CA GLN A 429 -24.32 2.89 24.73
C GLN A 429 -23.08 2.03 24.42
N GLN A 430 -22.81 1.75 23.16
CA GLN A 430 -21.65 0.98 22.75
C GLN A 430 -20.35 1.73 23.09
N ILE A 431 -20.28 3.02 22.82
CA ILE A 431 -19.13 3.87 23.10
C ILE A 431 -19.00 4.14 24.61
N GLY A 432 -20.12 4.50 25.26
CA GLY A 432 -20.16 4.86 26.70
C GLY A 432 -20.03 3.67 27.65
N LYS A 433 -19.92 2.45 27.18
CA LYS A 433 -19.88 1.24 28.01
C LYS A 433 -18.73 1.23 29.03
N HIS A 434 -17.65 1.94 28.74
CA HIS A 434 -16.46 1.99 29.58
C HIS A 434 -16.31 3.30 30.35
N ASN A 435 -17.09 4.35 30.02
CA ASN A 435 -16.93 5.65 30.65
C ASN A 435 -18.28 6.40 30.75
N VAL A 436 -18.97 6.20 31.86
CA VAL A 436 -20.31 6.80 32.13
C VAL A 436 -20.25 8.32 32.19
N ALA A 437 -19.12 8.92 32.55
CA ALA A 437 -18.97 10.36 32.70
C ALA A 437 -19.05 11.11 31.36
N THR A 438 -18.70 10.48 30.25
CA THR A 438 -18.68 11.09 28.90
C THR A 438 -19.97 10.86 28.10
N LEU A 439 -20.96 10.17 28.67
CA LEU A 439 -22.23 9.86 27.97
C LEU A 439 -23.04 11.12 27.63
N SER A 440 -22.98 12.17 28.45
CA SER A 440 -23.66 13.43 28.18
C SER A 440 -23.01 14.18 27.04
N GLU A 441 -21.68 14.22 27.02
CA GLU A 441 -20.89 14.88 25.99
C GLU A 441 -21.03 14.16 24.64
N MET A 442 -21.15 12.84 24.65
CA MET A 442 -21.37 12.05 23.42
C MET A 442 -22.66 12.42 22.69
N ALA A 443 -23.69 12.77 23.40
CA ALA A 443 -24.94 13.21 22.79
C ALA A 443 -24.84 14.56 22.07
N GLU A 444 -23.85 15.38 22.43
CA GLU A 444 -23.64 16.72 21.91
C GLU A 444 -22.51 16.80 20.86
N LEU A 445 -21.81 15.70 20.57
CA LEU A 445 -20.68 15.67 19.61
C LEU A 445 -21.03 16.26 18.24
N HIS A 446 -22.27 16.13 17.81
CA HIS A 446 -22.73 16.69 16.54
C HIS A 446 -22.69 18.22 16.46
N LEU A 447 -22.54 18.92 17.59
CA LEU A 447 -22.43 20.38 17.65
C LEU A 447 -21.02 20.90 17.40
N TYR A 448 -20.00 20.04 17.53
CA TYR A 448 -18.58 20.41 17.47
C TYR A 448 -17.94 20.02 16.14
N ASP A 449 -16.91 20.77 15.76
CA ASP A 449 -16.03 20.47 14.62
C ASP A 449 -14.65 20.15 15.18
N PHE A 450 -14.13 18.96 14.85
CA PHE A 450 -12.90 18.44 15.43
C PHE A 450 -11.76 18.47 14.41
N GLY A 451 -10.60 18.98 14.84
CA GLY A 451 -9.34 18.77 14.13
C GLY A 451 -8.70 17.44 14.57
N ILE A 452 -8.36 16.59 13.62
CA ILE A 452 -7.75 15.29 13.91
C ILE A 452 -6.23 15.39 13.75
N PHE A 453 -5.50 15.03 14.81
CA PHE A 453 -4.06 14.92 14.80
C PHE A 453 -3.67 13.50 15.17
N ILE A 454 -2.72 12.93 14.42
CA ILE A 454 -2.16 11.61 14.71
C ILE A 454 -0.77 11.81 15.28
N GLU A 455 -0.58 11.41 16.52
CA GLU A 455 0.73 11.37 17.17
C GLU A 455 1.31 9.97 17.07
N LEU A 456 2.57 9.89 16.71
CA LEU A 456 3.33 8.65 16.78
C LEU A 456 3.97 8.57 18.16
N GLU A 457 3.74 7.46 18.86
CA GLU A 457 4.50 7.21 20.07
C GLU A 457 5.99 7.10 19.72
N PRO A 458 6.86 7.85 20.43
CA PRO A 458 8.29 7.75 20.23
C PRO A 458 8.78 6.35 20.62
N ASP A 459 9.73 5.81 19.86
CA ASP A 459 10.38 4.55 20.18
C ASP A 459 11.05 4.61 21.56
N GLU A 460 11.23 3.45 22.21
CA GLU A 460 11.86 3.38 23.54
C GLU A 460 13.26 4.01 23.59
N GLU A 461 14.01 3.94 22.48
CA GLU A 461 15.31 4.62 22.36
C GLU A 461 15.16 6.14 22.32
N GLU A 462 14.15 6.67 21.64
CA GLU A 462 13.83 8.10 21.60
C GLU A 462 13.34 8.59 22.97
N LYS A 463 12.53 7.79 23.68
CA LYS A 463 12.11 8.07 25.07
C LYS A 463 13.33 8.15 25.99
N GLN A 464 14.26 7.19 25.93
CA GLN A 464 15.49 7.21 26.72
C GLN A 464 16.39 8.39 26.38
N LEU A 465 16.49 8.76 25.10
CA LEU A 465 17.27 9.91 24.66
C LEU A 465 16.64 11.22 25.17
N LEU A 466 15.33 11.31 25.15
CA LEU A 466 14.58 12.45 25.70
C LEU A 466 14.78 12.53 27.23
N GLU A 467 14.63 11.43 27.95
CA GLU A 467 14.87 11.34 29.40
C GLU A 467 16.30 11.76 29.76
N ASN A 468 17.30 11.26 29.02
CA ASN A 468 18.70 11.63 29.23
C ASN A 468 18.95 13.13 28.95
N ASN A 469 18.31 13.68 27.91
CA ASN A 469 18.42 15.10 27.57
C ASN A 469 17.74 15.97 28.63
N ILE A 470 16.57 15.56 29.14
CA ILE A 470 15.87 16.25 30.24
C ILE A 470 16.71 16.20 31.52
N GLN A 471 17.25 15.04 31.89
CA GLN A 471 18.14 14.89 33.04
C GLN A 471 19.40 15.77 32.92
N ALA A 472 19.98 15.86 31.72
CA ALA A 472 21.12 16.73 31.46
C ALA A 472 20.75 18.21 31.54
N ALA A 473 19.57 18.58 31.08
CA ALA A 473 19.05 19.97 31.18
C ALA A 473 18.76 20.36 32.61
N ILE A 474 18.17 19.45 33.40
CA ILE A 474 17.97 19.65 34.87
C ILE A 474 19.33 19.78 35.58
N ALA A 475 20.31 18.94 35.27
CA ALA A 475 21.64 18.97 35.85
C ALA A 475 22.41 20.26 35.50
N GLN A 476 22.06 20.92 34.41
CA GLN A 476 22.63 22.18 33.96
C GLN A 476 21.83 23.42 34.47
N GLY A 477 20.73 23.21 35.23
CA GLY A 477 19.86 24.27 35.74
C GLY A 477 19.13 25.05 34.63
N LEU A 478 18.89 24.42 33.47
CA LEU A 478 18.15 25.00 32.34
C LEU A 478 16.64 24.79 32.48
N ILE A 479 16.26 23.81 33.27
CA ILE A 479 14.86 23.46 33.59
C ILE A 479 14.85 23.13 35.08
N ASP A 480 13.94 23.81 35.87
CA ASP A 480 13.70 23.53 37.29
C ASP A 480 12.84 22.27 37.48
#